data_018cdb57ab496646ed5b05b477da0c7f
#
_entry.id   018cdb57ab496646ed5b05b477da0c7f
#
_cell.length_a   1.000
_cell.length_b   1.000
_cell.length_c   1.000
_cell.angle_alpha   90.00
_cell.angle_beta   90.00
_cell.angle_gamma   90.00
#
_symmetry.space_group_name_H-M   'P 1'
#
loop_
_entity.id
_entity.type
_entity.pdbx_description
1 polymer ?
#
loop_
_entity_poly.entity_id
_entity_poly.type
_entity_poly.pdbx_seq_one_letter_code
_entity_poly.pdbx_strand_id
1 'polypeptide(L)'
;MPDWQAVPPWQAAQWVQASAFADGSNYRAQVEGATSILNAAKADSAERNCGGSGIGQRPPGPIGQYGLPVGYTVPAGTSPSAVAAVTFALGELGKPYVFGANGPAAYDCSSLMVAAWAAGGHALTRTTYTQIHDGTATTESRLSPGDLILTPGSDGTLVSPGHVGMFIGHGLVVVAPQTGDVVKVVTYASLTGRGVSALRHIT
;
A
#
# COMPACT_ATOMS: atom_id res chain seq x y z
N MET A 1 -16.05 17.49 27.65
CA MET A 1 -16.03 16.14 27.06
C MET A 1 -15.22 15.26 28.00
N PRO A 2 -15.63 14.03 28.29
CA PRO A 2 -14.79 13.15 29.08
C PRO A 2 -13.47 12.90 28.35
N ASP A 3 -12.40 12.67 29.09
CA ASP A 3 -11.08 12.40 28.56
C ASP A 3 -11.07 11.05 27.83
N TRP A 4 -11.23 11.07 26.51
CA TRP A 4 -11.29 9.89 25.66
C TRP A 4 -9.98 9.07 25.67
N GLN A 5 -8.87 9.69 26.09
CA GLN A 5 -7.56 9.02 26.19
C GLN A 5 -7.48 8.14 27.46
N ALA A 6 -8.32 8.40 28.44
CA ALA A 6 -8.36 7.65 29.70
C ALA A 6 -9.29 6.42 29.67
N VAL A 7 -9.99 6.17 28.55
CA VAL A 7 -10.92 5.05 28.43
C VAL A 7 -10.43 4.03 27.37
N PRO A 8 -10.86 2.75 27.50
CA PRO A 8 -10.52 1.73 26.52
C PRO A 8 -11.00 2.13 25.11
N PRO A 9 -10.26 1.78 24.03
CA PRO A 9 -10.57 2.17 22.66
C PRO A 9 -12.00 1.83 22.21
N TRP A 10 -12.55 0.69 22.63
CA TRP A 10 -13.91 0.30 22.32
C TRP A 10 -14.97 1.21 22.95
N GLN A 11 -14.70 1.77 24.11
CA GLN A 11 -15.61 2.70 24.78
C GLN A 11 -15.57 4.09 24.13
N ALA A 12 -14.39 4.54 23.71
CA ALA A 12 -14.24 5.77 22.93
C ALA A 12 -14.99 5.65 21.56
N ALA A 13 -14.88 4.51 20.89
CA ALA A 13 -15.61 4.24 19.65
C ALA A 13 -17.13 4.25 19.85
N GLN A 14 -17.61 3.70 20.98
CA GLN A 14 -19.04 3.74 21.33
C GLN A 14 -19.57 5.18 21.47
N TRP A 15 -18.82 6.05 22.10
CA TRP A 15 -19.23 7.46 22.27
C TRP A 15 -19.28 8.23 20.95
N VAL A 16 -18.38 7.92 20.03
CA VAL A 16 -18.32 8.60 18.73
C VAL A 16 -19.45 8.14 17.80
N GLN A 17 -19.77 6.85 17.81
CA GLN A 17 -20.70 6.28 16.84
C GLN A 17 -22.12 6.04 17.36
N ALA A 18 -22.35 6.19 18.66
CA ALA A 18 -23.67 5.99 19.29
C ALA A 18 -24.35 4.69 18.80
N SER A 19 -23.61 3.57 18.81
CA SER A 19 -24.08 2.29 18.26
C SER A 19 -25.28 1.74 19.03
N ALA A 20 -26.00 0.77 18.42
CA ALA A 20 -27.12 0.09 19.04
C ALA A 20 -26.74 -0.74 20.29
N PHE A 21 -25.44 -1.00 20.50
CA PHE A 21 -24.90 -1.71 21.65
C PHE A 21 -24.36 -0.70 22.68
N ALA A 22 -25.20 -0.35 23.65
CA ALA A 22 -24.88 0.67 24.63
C ALA A 22 -23.65 0.35 25.53
N ASP A 23 -23.30 -0.93 25.67
CA ASP A 23 -22.17 -1.44 26.43
C ASP A 23 -20.86 -1.54 25.62
N GLY A 24 -20.89 -1.22 24.32
CA GLY A 24 -19.72 -1.28 23.43
C GLY A 24 -19.25 -2.71 23.12
N SER A 25 -20.07 -3.74 23.36
CA SER A 25 -19.69 -5.14 23.20
C SER A 25 -19.28 -5.49 21.75
N ASN A 26 -19.89 -4.82 20.77
CA ASN A 26 -19.54 -4.96 19.34
C ASN A 26 -18.12 -4.50 19.01
N TYR A 27 -17.59 -3.52 19.76
CA TYR A 27 -16.20 -3.04 19.56
C TYR A 27 -15.21 -3.82 20.41
N ARG A 28 -15.62 -4.27 21.61
CA ARG A 28 -14.73 -5.05 22.50
C ARG A 28 -14.24 -6.32 21.82
N ALA A 29 -15.13 -7.11 21.22
CA ALA A 29 -14.76 -8.33 20.51
C ALA A 29 -13.77 -8.09 19.35
N GLN A 30 -13.92 -6.96 18.64
CA GLN A 30 -13.01 -6.59 17.57
C GLN A 30 -11.64 -6.14 18.07
N VAL A 31 -11.57 -5.40 19.18
CA VAL A 31 -10.31 -5.01 19.80
C VAL A 31 -9.56 -6.22 20.37
N GLU A 32 -10.25 -7.14 21.01
CA GLU A 32 -9.66 -8.40 21.50
C GLU A 32 -9.11 -9.25 20.34
N GLY A 33 -9.88 -9.38 19.26
CA GLY A 33 -9.44 -10.06 18.03
C GLY A 33 -8.20 -9.40 17.40
N ALA A 34 -8.20 -8.07 17.26
CA ALA A 34 -7.08 -7.31 16.75
C ALA A 34 -5.84 -7.42 17.65
N THR A 35 -6.02 -7.40 18.96
CA THR A 35 -4.93 -7.57 19.92
C THR A 35 -4.33 -8.98 19.87
N SER A 36 -5.16 -10.01 19.70
CA SER A 36 -4.73 -11.40 19.54
C SER A 36 -3.91 -11.57 18.28
N ILE A 37 -4.36 -11.02 17.15
CA ILE A 37 -3.63 -11.04 15.87
C ILE A 37 -2.30 -10.29 16.00
N LEU A 38 -2.29 -9.14 16.65
CA LEU A 38 -1.07 -8.34 16.87
C LEU A 38 -0.05 -9.08 17.75
N ASN A 39 -0.50 -9.78 18.79
CA ASN A 39 0.36 -10.56 19.67
C ASN A 39 0.91 -11.80 18.96
N ALA A 40 0.10 -12.47 18.14
CA ALA A 40 0.54 -13.58 17.29
C ALA A 40 1.59 -13.12 16.26
N ALA A 41 1.35 -11.97 15.61
CA ALA A 41 2.31 -11.38 14.66
C ALA A 41 3.62 -10.95 15.33
N LYS A 42 3.58 -10.45 16.58
CA LYS A 42 4.78 -10.13 17.36
C LYS A 42 5.57 -11.38 17.75
N ALA A 43 4.91 -12.46 18.14
CA ALA A 43 5.56 -13.74 18.45
C ALA A 43 6.22 -14.35 17.20
N ASP A 44 5.53 -14.32 16.07
CA ASP A 44 6.03 -14.82 14.78
C ASP A 44 7.22 -14.00 14.24
N SER A 45 7.23 -12.69 14.48
CA SER A 45 8.35 -11.82 14.11
C SER A 45 9.63 -12.03 14.94
N ALA A 46 9.52 -12.58 16.14
CA ALA A 46 10.68 -12.91 16.97
C ALA A 46 11.42 -14.18 16.52
N GLU A 47 10.74 -15.09 15.81
CA GLU A 47 11.32 -16.36 15.34
C GLU A 47 11.86 -16.31 13.90
N ARG A 48 11.49 -15.30 13.10
CA ARG A 48 11.91 -15.20 11.69
C ARG A 48 13.10 -14.27 11.47
N ASN A 49 14.22 -14.57 12.11
CA ASN A 49 15.51 -14.01 11.71
C ASN A 49 16.23 -14.97 10.75
N CYS A 50 15.59 -15.29 9.61
CA CYS A 50 16.20 -16.07 8.54
C CYS A 50 16.16 -15.25 7.25
N GLY A 51 17.33 -15.00 6.67
CA GLY A 51 17.54 -14.26 5.43
C GLY A 51 16.68 -14.80 4.28
N GLY A 52 15.71 -14.02 3.89
CA GLY A 52 14.82 -14.29 2.75
C GLY A 52 14.38 -12.97 2.13
N SER A 53 14.42 -12.97 0.83
CA SER A 53 13.96 -11.97 -0.15
C SER A 53 13.04 -10.86 0.38
N GLY A 54 13.45 -9.67 0.19
CA GLY A 54 12.95 -8.29 0.31
C GLY A 54 11.56 -7.91 0.86
N ILE A 55 10.61 -8.83 0.99
CA ILE A 55 9.23 -8.51 1.39
C ILE A 55 9.05 -8.45 2.92
N GLY A 56 9.86 -9.20 3.67
CA GLY A 56 9.79 -9.25 5.14
C GLY A 56 10.69 -8.27 5.88
N GLN A 57 11.45 -7.42 5.18
CA GLN A 57 12.33 -6.46 5.84
C GLN A 57 11.51 -5.28 6.37
N ARG A 58 11.65 -5.04 7.68
CA ARG A 58 11.08 -3.84 8.31
C ARG A 58 11.59 -2.59 7.58
N PRO A 59 10.72 -1.61 7.27
CA PRO A 59 11.16 -0.34 6.70
C PRO A 59 12.25 0.30 7.55
N PRO A 60 13.27 0.90 6.94
CA PRO A 60 14.31 1.62 7.68
C PRO A 60 13.71 2.86 8.35
N GLY A 61 13.88 3.00 9.67
CA GLY A 61 13.56 4.22 10.41
C GLY A 61 12.09 4.42 10.80
N PRO A 62 11.80 5.53 11.48
CA PRO A 62 10.42 5.91 11.85
C PRO A 62 9.62 6.28 10.59
N ILE A 63 8.29 6.04 10.65
CA ILE A 63 7.37 6.41 9.57
C ILE A 63 7.29 7.93 9.47
N GLY A 64 7.62 8.46 8.31
CA GLY A 64 7.51 9.88 7.97
C GLY A 64 6.14 10.24 7.37
N GLN A 65 6.09 11.44 6.75
CA GLN A 65 4.87 11.93 6.12
C GLN A 65 4.42 10.99 4.99
N TYR A 66 3.12 10.80 4.85
CA TYR A 66 2.49 9.92 3.86
C TYR A 66 2.97 8.47 3.90
N GLY A 67 3.44 7.98 5.04
CA GLY A 67 3.84 6.59 5.23
C GLY A 67 5.24 6.24 4.72
N LEU A 68 5.98 7.18 4.12
CA LEU A 68 7.36 6.95 3.68
C LEU A 68 8.30 6.98 4.90
N PRO A 69 9.12 5.94 5.14
CA PRO A 69 10.08 5.95 6.24
C PRO A 69 11.12 7.07 6.10
N VAL A 70 11.48 7.69 7.21
CA VAL A 70 12.57 8.69 7.25
C VAL A 70 13.88 8.02 6.84
N GLY A 71 14.61 8.64 5.91
CA GLY A 71 15.86 8.10 5.38
C GLY A 71 15.66 6.96 4.36
N TYR A 72 14.43 6.78 3.82
CA TYR A 72 14.21 5.84 2.75
C TYR A 72 15.12 6.15 1.54
N THR A 73 15.70 5.10 0.99
CA THR A 73 16.43 5.12 -0.27
C THR A 73 15.96 3.95 -1.15
N VAL A 74 15.93 4.17 -2.45
CA VAL A 74 15.63 3.08 -3.39
C VAL A 74 16.70 1.98 -3.22
N PRO A 75 16.32 0.70 -3.08
CA PRO A 75 17.26 -0.40 -2.90
C PRO A 75 18.36 -0.44 -3.96
N ALA A 76 19.59 -0.73 -3.52
CA ALA A 76 20.71 -0.91 -4.43
C ALA A 76 20.44 -2.04 -5.43
N GLY A 77 20.96 -1.91 -6.66
CA GLY A 77 20.72 -2.89 -7.72
C GLY A 77 19.40 -2.70 -8.49
N THR A 78 18.57 -1.72 -8.10
CA THR A 78 17.39 -1.32 -8.89
C THR A 78 17.82 -0.74 -10.24
N SER A 79 17.13 -1.11 -11.33
CA SER A 79 17.44 -0.59 -12.66
C SER A 79 17.26 0.94 -12.73
N PRO A 80 18.02 1.66 -13.57
CA PRO A 80 17.88 3.11 -13.70
C PRO A 80 16.47 3.56 -14.04
N SER A 81 15.77 2.84 -14.92
CA SER A 81 14.36 3.11 -15.27
C SER A 81 13.43 2.98 -14.07
N ALA A 82 13.59 1.91 -13.30
CA ALA A 82 12.79 1.70 -12.09
C ALA A 82 13.13 2.74 -10.99
N VAL A 83 14.40 3.13 -10.86
CA VAL A 83 14.79 4.24 -9.95
C VAL A 83 14.07 5.52 -10.34
N ALA A 84 14.04 5.87 -11.63
CA ALA A 84 13.36 7.06 -12.12
C ALA A 84 11.83 6.97 -11.87
N ALA A 85 11.20 5.82 -12.14
CA ALA A 85 9.78 5.60 -11.90
C ALA A 85 9.42 5.71 -10.41
N VAL A 86 10.17 5.05 -9.53
CA VAL A 86 9.97 5.11 -8.08
C VAL A 86 10.18 6.54 -7.57
N THR A 87 11.26 7.21 -8.00
CA THR A 87 11.55 8.58 -7.59
C THR A 87 10.43 9.53 -7.99
N PHE A 88 9.91 9.40 -9.22
CA PHE A 88 8.77 10.17 -9.67
C PHE A 88 7.56 9.93 -8.77
N ALA A 89 7.17 8.67 -8.57
CA ALA A 89 5.99 8.34 -7.75
C ALA A 89 6.11 8.86 -6.30
N LEU A 90 7.29 8.80 -5.72
CA LEU A 90 7.56 9.37 -4.39
C LEU A 90 7.54 10.91 -4.37
N GLY A 91 7.88 11.56 -5.48
CA GLY A 91 7.72 13.01 -5.65
C GLY A 91 6.26 13.48 -5.69
N GLU A 92 5.32 12.57 -5.92
CA GLU A 92 3.89 12.85 -6.00
C GLU A 92 3.16 12.64 -4.65
N LEU A 93 3.87 12.24 -3.58
CA LEU A 93 3.28 12.04 -2.26
C LEU A 93 2.51 13.27 -1.77
N GLY A 94 1.32 13.03 -1.21
CA GLY A 94 0.41 14.07 -0.73
C GLY A 94 -0.50 14.67 -1.77
N LYS A 95 -0.32 14.41 -3.08
CA LYS A 95 -1.27 14.84 -4.10
C LYS A 95 -2.60 14.09 -3.97
N PRO A 96 -3.73 14.76 -4.20
CA PRO A 96 -5.03 14.14 -4.03
C PRO A 96 -5.28 13.01 -5.04
N TYR A 97 -5.99 11.98 -4.58
CA TYR A 97 -6.63 11.03 -5.49
C TYR A 97 -7.88 11.63 -6.11
N VAL A 98 -7.97 11.59 -7.43
CA VAL A 98 -9.19 11.92 -8.18
C VAL A 98 -9.40 10.85 -9.25
N PHE A 99 -10.54 10.16 -9.21
CA PHE A 99 -10.87 9.13 -10.20
C PHE A 99 -10.83 9.70 -11.63
N GLY A 100 -10.09 9.04 -12.52
CA GLY A 100 -9.91 9.45 -13.91
C GLY A 100 -8.87 10.56 -14.13
N ALA A 101 -8.29 11.16 -13.07
CA ALA A 101 -7.23 12.15 -13.21
C ALA A 101 -5.95 11.54 -13.80
N ASN A 102 -5.17 12.36 -14.51
CA ASN A 102 -3.94 11.94 -15.21
C ASN A 102 -2.69 12.74 -14.78
N GLY A 103 -2.77 13.45 -13.67
CA GLY A 103 -1.71 14.35 -13.22
C GLY A 103 -1.74 15.71 -13.96
N PRO A 104 -0.84 16.66 -13.62
CA PRO A 104 0.11 16.59 -12.50
C PRO A 104 -0.50 16.99 -11.14
N ALA A 105 -1.72 17.57 -11.11
CA ALA A 105 -2.33 18.09 -9.88
C ALA A 105 -2.95 16.98 -9.01
N ALA A 106 -3.43 15.92 -9.62
CA ALA A 106 -4.07 14.77 -8.97
C ALA A 106 -3.88 13.52 -9.81
N TYR A 107 -3.98 12.35 -9.20
CA TYR A 107 -3.86 11.05 -9.87
C TYR A 107 -4.97 10.11 -9.42
N ASP A 108 -5.34 9.16 -10.29
CA ASP A 108 -5.89 7.89 -9.85
C ASP A 108 -4.79 6.81 -9.74
N CYS A 109 -5.14 5.60 -9.30
CA CYS A 109 -4.16 4.55 -9.03
C CYS A 109 -3.35 4.19 -10.28
N SER A 110 -3.99 3.98 -11.41
CA SER A 110 -3.35 3.55 -12.66
C SER A 110 -2.62 4.69 -13.37
N SER A 111 -3.13 5.92 -13.30
CA SER A 111 -2.46 7.08 -13.90
C SER A 111 -1.17 7.45 -13.21
N LEU A 112 -1.08 7.27 -11.89
CA LEU A 112 0.17 7.42 -11.16
C LEU A 112 1.24 6.46 -11.69
N MET A 113 0.87 5.21 -11.95
CA MET A 113 1.78 4.21 -12.54
C MET A 113 2.21 4.60 -13.95
N VAL A 114 1.27 5.07 -14.80
CA VAL A 114 1.56 5.57 -16.14
C VAL A 114 2.57 6.72 -16.11
N ALA A 115 2.33 7.73 -15.26
CA ALA A 115 3.21 8.90 -15.17
C ALA A 115 4.60 8.52 -14.60
N ALA A 116 4.64 7.66 -13.60
CA ALA A 116 5.88 7.18 -13.00
C ALA A 116 6.75 6.42 -14.02
N TRP A 117 6.16 5.48 -14.73
CA TRP A 117 6.91 4.70 -15.72
C TRP A 117 7.24 5.48 -16.98
N ALA A 118 6.43 6.50 -17.35
CA ALA A 118 6.82 7.44 -18.39
C ALA A 118 8.13 8.19 -18.02
N ALA A 119 8.31 8.56 -16.75
CA ALA A 119 9.58 9.11 -16.25
C ALA A 119 10.72 8.07 -16.28
N GLY A 120 10.40 6.79 -16.14
CA GLY A 120 11.33 5.67 -16.32
C GLY A 120 11.62 5.30 -17.80
N GLY A 121 10.96 5.98 -18.74
CA GLY A 121 11.15 5.73 -20.18
C GLY A 121 10.27 4.61 -20.74
N HIS A 122 9.27 4.13 -20.02
CA HIS A 122 8.36 3.05 -20.43
C HIS A 122 6.92 3.52 -20.46
N ALA A 123 6.20 3.16 -21.54
CA ALA A 123 4.77 3.42 -21.65
C ALA A 123 3.97 2.29 -21.01
N LEU A 124 3.07 2.64 -20.11
CA LEU A 124 2.06 1.72 -19.59
C LEU A 124 0.68 2.02 -20.16
N THR A 125 -0.18 1.02 -20.19
CA THR A 125 -1.58 1.19 -20.53
C THR A 125 -2.33 1.97 -19.42
N ARG A 126 -3.46 2.59 -19.76
CA ARG A 126 -4.10 3.57 -18.88
C ARG A 126 -4.82 2.99 -17.67
N THR A 127 -5.42 1.82 -17.79
CA THR A 127 -6.32 1.28 -16.78
C THR A 127 -5.76 0.02 -16.12
N THR A 128 -6.17 -0.26 -14.88
CA THR A 128 -5.81 -1.51 -14.19
C THR A 128 -6.18 -2.75 -14.99
N TYR A 129 -7.31 -2.71 -15.72
CA TYR A 129 -7.77 -3.80 -16.58
C TYR A 129 -6.83 -4.12 -17.73
N THR A 130 -6.04 -3.17 -18.17
CA THR A 130 -5.06 -3.35 -19.22
C THR A 130 -3.65 -3.48 -18.68
N GLN A 131 -3.31 -2.78 -17.58
CA GLN A 131 -2.01 -2.87 -16.89
C GLN A 131 -1.71 -4.28 -16.36
N ILE A 132 -2.74 -5.11 -16.15
CA ILE A 132 -2.57 -6.52 -15.80
C ILE A 132 -1.81 -7.30 -16.88
N HIS A 133 -1.69 -6.77 -18.09
CA HIS A 133 -0.97 -7.35 -19.22
C HIS A 133 0.33 -6.62 -19.56
N ASP A 134 0.64 -5.48 -18.92
CA ASP A 134 1.88 -4.75 -19.16
C ASP A 134 3.08 -5.51 -18.55
N GLY A 135 4.25 -5.37 -19.18
CA GLY A 135 5.48 -6.02 -18.73
C GLY A 135 5.40 -7.56 -18.70
N THR A 136 6.13 -8.19 -17.80
CA THR A 136 6.17 -9.65 -17.63
C THR A 136 5.64 -10.09 -16.28
N ALA A 137 5.04 -11.29 -16.19
CA ALA A 137 4.59 -11.82 -14.92
C ALA A 137 5.80 -12.07 -13.98
N THR A 138 5.63 -11.71 -12.71
CA THR A 138 6.62 -11.98 -11.67
C THR A 138 5.96 -12.69 -10.48
N THR A 139 6.75 -13.02 -9.47
CA THR A 139 6.29 -13.65 -8.24
C THR A 139 6.63 -12.77 -7.04
N GLU A 140 5.95 -13.00 -5.93
CA GLU A 140 6.17 -12.25 -4.69
C GLU A 140 7.64 -12.28 -4.25
N SER A 141 8.28 -13.45 -4.32
CA SER A 141 9.69 -13.62 -3.95
C SER A 141 10.69 -12.93 -4.91
N ARG A 142 10.24 -12.48 -6.07
CA ARG A 142 11.05 -11.82 -7.10
C ARG A 142 10.69 -10.35 -7.30
N LEU A 143 9.82 -9.81 -6.45
CA LEU A 143 9.44 -8.40 -6.53
C LEU A 143 10.66 -7.48 -6.43
N SER A 144 10.74 -6.55 -7.36
CA SER A 144 11.77 -5.52 -7.46
C SER A 144 11.14 -4.13 -7.45
N PRO A 145 11.82 -3.09 -6.98
CA PRO A 145 11.29 -1.73 -7.07
C PRO A 145 10.89 -1.37 -8.50
N GLY A 146 9.70 -0.77 -8.65
CA GLY A 146 9.06 -0.50 -9.92
C GLY A 146 7.98 -1.50 -10.32
N ASP A 147 7.99 -2.73 -9.78
CA ASP A 147 6.98 -3.74 -10.11
C ASP A 147 5.58 -3.28 -9.73
N LEU A 148 4.59 -3.62 -10.57
CA LEU A 148 3.20 -3.33 -10.32
C LEU A 148 2.55 -4.46 -9.54
N ILE A 149 1.78 -4.09 -8.52
CA ILE A 149 0.97 -4.98 -7.72
C ILE A 149 -0.48 -4.65 -7.99
N LEU A 150 -1.17 -5.52 -8.72
CA LEU A 150 -2.58 -5.35 -9.05
C LEU A 150 -3.43 -6.15 -8.06
N THR A 151 -4.48 -5.52 -7.55
CA THR A 151 -5.38 -6.10 -6.55
C THR A 151 -6.83 -5.85 -6.93
N PRO A 152 -7.80 -6.59 -6.37
CA PRO A 152 -9.21 -6.31 -6.58
C PRO A 152 -9.61 -4.86 -6.25
N GLY A 153 -8.98 -4.26 -5.23
CA GLY A 153 -9.43 -2.96 -4.72
C GLY A 153 -10.84 -3.03 -4.14
N SER A 154 -11.61 -1.93 -4.23
CA SER A 154 -13.02 -1.87 -3.82
C SER A 154 -13.97 -2.41 -4.89
N ASP A 155 -13.64 -2.24 -6.16
CA ASP A 155 -14.57 -2.34 -7.28
C ASP A 155 -14.21 -3.46 -8.28
N GLY A 156 -13.05 -4.12 -8.07
CA GLY A 156 -12.58 -5.19 -8.94
C GLY A 156 -12.71 -6.58 -8.35
N THR A 157 -12.14 -7.53 -9.08
CA THR A 157 -12.05 -8.95 -8.71
C THR A 157 -10.61 -9.44 -8.87
N LEU A 158 -10.33 -10.68 -8.46
CA LEU A 158 -9.00 -11.29 -8.68
C LEU A 158 -8.63 -11.43 -10.16
N VAL A 159 -9.61 -11.55 -11.04
CA VAL A 159 -9.37 -11.66 -12.49
C VAL A 159 -9.51 -10.32 -13.24
N SER A 160 -10.08 -9.32 -12.59
CA SER A 160 -10.32 -7.98 -13.15
C SER A 160 -9.98 -6.93 -12.09
N PRO A 161 -8.70 -6.53 -11.96
CA PRO A 161 -8.24 -5.70 -10.86
C PRO A 161 -8.81 -4.28 -10.93
N GLY A 162 -9.33 -3.79 -9.80
CA GLY A 162 -9.80 -2.41 -9.65
C GLY A 162 -8.72 -1.47 -9.09
N HIS A 163 -7.56 -1.99 -8.64
CA HIS A 163 -6.54 -1.17 -8.01
C HIS A 163 -5.13 -1.64 -8.35
N VAL A 164 -4.17 -0.70 -8.29
CA VAL A 164 -2.75 -0.95 -8.54
C VAL A 164 -1.89 -0.06 -7.65
N GLY A 165 -0.73 -0.59 -7.24
CA GLY A 165 0.35 0.13 -6.60
C GLY A 165 1.70 -0.29 -7.17
N MET A 166 2.75 0.50 -6.90
CA MET A 166 4.12 0.21 -7.30
C MET A 166 4.94 -0.23 -6.09
N PHE A 167 5.55 -1.40 -6.18
CA PHE A 167 6.52 -1.85 -5.18
C PHE A 167 7.75 -0.94 -5.17
N ILE A 168 8.18 -0.53 -3.98
CA ILE A 168 9.34 0.35 -3.83
C ILE A 168 10.47 -0.28 -3.00
N GLY A 169 10.37 -1.58 -2.72
CA GLY A 169 11.32 -2.28 -1.84
C GLY A 169 10.91 -2.26 -0.37
N HIS A 170 11.61 -3.02 0.45
CA HIS A 170 11.41 -3.09 1.91
C HIS A 170 9.96 -3.41 2.35
N GLY A 171 9.23 -4.17 1.53
CA GLY A 171 7.81 -4.47 1.78
C GLY A 171 6.87 -3.27 1.67
N LEU A 172 7.29 -2.20 0.99
CA LEU A 172 6.55 -0.95 0.82
C LEU A 172 6.02 -0.79 -0.60
N VAL A 173 4.89 -0.09 -0.71
CA VAL A 173 4.19 0.17 -1.98
C VAL A 173 3.70 1.61 -1.99
N VAL A 174 3.96 2.34 -3.08
CA VAL A 174 3.36 3.66 -3.31
C VAL A 174 2.02 3.48 -4.04
N VAL A 175 0.99 4.18 -3.58
CA VAL A 175 -0.38 4.08 -4.11
C VAL A 175 -1.06 5.45 -4.18
N ALA A 176 -1.99 5.61 -5.12
CA ALA A 176 -3.04 6.62 -5.07
C ALA A 176 -4.36 5.86 -4.77
N PRO A 177 -4.86 5.85 -3.51
CA PRO A 177 -5.76 4.77 -3.07
C PRO A 177 -7.22 4.95 -3.48
N GLN A 178 -7.86 6.08 -3.16
CA GLN A 178 -9.29 6.31 -3.38
C GLN A 178 -9.66 7.78 -3.19
N THR A 179 -10.87 8.17 -3.62
CA THR A 179 -11.42 9.52 -3.40
C THR A 179 -11.40 9.90 -1.93
N GLY A 180 -10.95 11.11 -1.64
CA GLY A 180 -10.80 11.65 -0.28
C GLY A 180 -9.47 11.32 0.38
N ASP A 181 -8.59 10.59 -0.31
CA ASP A 181 -7.25 10.24 0.14
C ASP A 181 -6.18 10.86 -0.78
N VAL A 182 -4.92 10.66 -0.46
CA VAL A 182 -3.78 11.22 -1.18
C VAL A 182 -2.81 10.11 -1.60
N VAL A 183 -1.93 10.41 -2.55
CA VAL A 183 -0.78 9.56 -2.87
C VAL A 183 0.04 9.33 -1.61
N LYS A 184 0.28 8.07 -1.26
CA LYS A 184 0.97 7.66 -0.03
C LYS A 184 1.68 6.32 -0.16
N VAL A 185 2.50 6.00 0.82
CA VAL A 185 3.14 4.71 0.96
C VAL A 185 2.37 3.84 1.96
N VAL A 186 2.15 2.59 1.60
CA VAL A 186 1.54 1.56 2.45
C VAL A 186 2.43 0.33 2.49
N THR A 187 2.17 -0.61 3.39
CA THR A 187 2.85 -1.91 3.35
C THR A 187 2.27 -2.81 2.27
N TYR A 188 3.09 -3.70 1.71
CA TYR A 188 2.65 -4.74 0.79
C TYR A 188 1.48 -5.55 1.38
N ALA A 189 1.61 -5.98 2.63
CA ALA A 189 0.58 -6.73 3.32
C ALA A 189 -0.75 -5.98 3.43
N SER A 190 -0.71 -4.66 3.68
CA SER A 190 -1.92 -3.82 3.72
C SER A 190 -2.61 -3.75 2.36
N LEU A 191 -1.83 -3.58 1.28
CA LEU A 191 -2.38 -3.52 -0.08
C LEU A 191 -3.00 -4.85 -0.50
N THR A 192 -2.34 -5.97 -0.18
CA THR A 192 -2.69 -7.32 -0.66
C THR A 192 -3.67 -8.06 0.24
N GLY A 193 -4.16 -7.44 1.32
CA GLY A 193 -5.06 -8.09 2.29
C GLY A 193 -6.36 -8.67 1.70
N ARG A 194 -6.76 -8.24 0.50
CA ARG A 194 -7.91 -8.79 -0.25
C ARG A 194 -7.48 -9.74 -1.39
N GLY A 195 -6.21 -10.08 -1.47
CA GLY A 195 -5.62 -10.91 -2.51
C GLY A 195 -4.89 -10.11 -3.58
N VAL A 196 -4.14 -10.82 -4.41
CA VAL A 196 -3.34 -10.29 -5.52
C VAL A 196 -3.92 -10.81 -6.83
N SER A 197 -4.26 -9.90 -7.73
CA SER A 197 -4.72 -10.23 -9.08
C SER A 197 -3.56 -10.57 -10.00
N ALA A 198 -2.51 -9.77 -9.96
CA ALA A 198 -1.28 -10.01 -10.71
C ALA A 198 -0.11 -9.22 -10.11
N LEU A 199 1.10 -9.71 -10.39
CA LEU A 199 2.37 -9.03 -10.17
C LEU A 199 3.06 -8.87 -11.53
N ARG A 200 3.47 -7.64 -11.87
CA ARG A 200 4.01 -7.32 -13.20
C ARG A 200 5.36 -6.64 -13.07
N HIS A 201 6.37 -7.22 -13.69
CA HIS A 201 7.70 -6.64 -13.81
C HIS A 201 7.78 -5.81 -15.10
N ILE A 202 8.15 -4.54 -14.94
CA ILE A 202 8.27 -3.59 -16.06
C ILE A 202 9.76 -3.40 -16.38
N THR A 203 10.13 -3.58 -17.65
CA THR A 203 11.52 -3.49 -18.16
C THR A 203 11.58 -2.74 -19.47
#